data_0ff50b1bdfc7bd24ff403b7bd255e181
#
_entry.id   0ff50b1bdfc7bd24ff403b7bd255e181
#
_cell.length_a   1.000
_cell.length_b   1.000
_cell.length_c   1.000
_cell.angle_alpha   90.00
_cell.angle_beta   90.00
_cell.angle_gamma   90.00
#
_symmetry.space_group_name_H-M   'P 1'
#
loop_
_entity.id
_entity.type
_entity.pdbx_description
1 polymer ?
#
loop_
_entity_poly.entity_id
_entity_poly.type
_entity_poly.pdbx_seq_one_letter_code
_entity_poly.pdbx_strand_id
1 'polypeptide(L)'
;MLSLRKTIASLVRNRGRWEKLLRAARRAPAPGAGAVPIRLQEAHGFGSNPGNLRMFSYVPAGLKTPAPLIVVLHGCKQRAATFARDAGWLDLAESTKAVLVLPEQKGVNPFWYDVAWVAPLVGLLGANNQNACFNWFQPDDAAHDRGEALSIAQMIAAMIARYPVDPGRVYIAGLSAGGAMTAAMLAAYPERFAGGAIVAGVPYGCADTVIRALDCMNPGVDRKPEEWRQAD
;
A
#
# COMPACT_ATOMS: atom_id res chain seq x y z
N MET A 1 -10.07 22.02 20.56
CA MET A 1 -9.11 22.76 19.70
C MET A 1 -7.74 22.81 20.37
N LEU A 2 -6.82 21.94 20.02
CA LEU A 2 -5.42 22.11 20.37
C LEU A 2 -4.91 23.31 19.57
N SER A 3 -4.61 24.40 20.26
CA SER A 3 -4.20 25.67 19.65
C SER A 3 -3.01 25.45 18.73
N LEU A 4 -3.10 25.94 17.48
CA LEU A 4 -2.02 26.00 16.48
C LEU A 4 -0.68 26.46 17.11
N ARG A 5 -0.75 27.35 18.10
CA ARG A 5 0.41 27.79 18.90
C ARG A 5 1.08 26.65 19.68
N LYS A 6 0.33 25.68 20.23
CA LYS A 6 0.91 24.54 20.97
C LYS A 6 1.60 23.58 20.01
N THR A 7 1.05 23.39 18.82
CA THR A 7 1.64 22.54 17.77
C THR A 7 2.93 23.16 17.23
N ILE A 8 2.93 24.44 16.90
CA ILE A 8 4.13 25.18 16.45
C ILE A 8 5.21 25.19 17.54
N ALA A 9 4.85 25.45 18.79
CA ALA A 9 5.79 25.42 19.91
C ALA A 9 6.39 24.01 20.13
N SER A 10 5.64 22.93 19.87
CA SER A 10 6.14 21.57 19.92
C SER A 10 7.12 21.27 18.78
N LEU A 11 6.81 21.72 17.56
CA LEU A 11 7.70 21.58 16.40
C LEU A 11 9.01 22.33 16.59
N VAL A 12 8.96 23.55 17.12
CA VAL A 12 10.15 24.36 17.41
C VAL A 12 11.00 23.73 18.51
N ARG A 13 10.40 23.25 19.60
CA ARG A 13 11.13 22.54 20.67
C ARG A 13 11.80 21.25 20.18
N ASN A 14 11.21 20.56 19.25
CA ASN A 14 11.74 19.30 18.72
C ASN A 14 12.65 19.50 17.48
N ARG A 15 12.87 20.74 17.03
CA ARG A 15 13.66 21.03 15.83
C ARG A 15 15.03 20.36 15.85
N GLY A 16 15.76 20.47 16.95
CA GLY A 16 17.09 19.86 17.08
C GLY A 16 17.08 18.33 17.03
N ARG A 17 15.99 17.70 17.48
CA ARG A 17 15.78 16.24 17.39
C ARG A 17 15.49 15.82 15.94
N TRP A 18 14.66 16.58 15.24
CA TRP A 18 14.37 16.35 13.82
C TRP A 18 15.59 16.61 12.95
N GLU A 19 16.38 17.66 13.20
CA GLU A 19 17.63 17.92 12.49
C GLU A 19 18.65 16.79 12.68
N LYS A 20 18.76 16.23 13.88
CA LYS A 20 19.60 15.04 14.14
C LYS A 20 19.12 13.81 13.38
N LEU A 21 17.81 13.54 13.38
CA LEU A 21 17.22 12.42 12.64
C LEU A 21 17.39 12.58 11.13
N LEU A 22 17.19 13.80 10.61
CA LEU A 22 17.39 14.09 9.19
C LEU A 22 18.86 13.99 8.78
N ARG A 23 19.80 14.41 9.65
CA ARG A 23 21.24 14.22 9.41
C ARG A 23 21.65 12.75 9.48
N ALA A 24 21.06 11.97 10.38
CA ALA A 24 21.28 10.53 10.44
C ALA A 24 20.72 9.82 9.19
N ALA A 25 19.52 10.18 8.75
CA ALA A 25 18.93 9.67 7.51
C ALA A 25 19.73 10.05 6.26
N ARG A 26 20.33 11.26 6.21
CA ARG A 26 21.23 11.68 5.11
C ARG A 26 22.60 10.99 5.16
N ARG A 27 23.02 10.47 6.31
CA ARG A 27 24.29 9.72 6.48
C ARG A 27 24.09 8.21 6.35
N ALA A 28 22.84 7.74 6.36
CA ALA A 28 22.56 6.37 5.98
C ALA A 28 23.10 6.15 4.55
N PRO A 29 23.85 5.07 4.29
CA PRO A 29 24.26 4.77 2.93
C PRO A 29 23.02 4.79 2.04
N ALA A 30 23.15 5.46 0.88
CA ALA A 30 22.05 5.48 -0.08
C ALA A 30 21.59 4.03 -0.30
N PRO A 31 20.28 3.75 -0.28
CA PRO A 31 19.78 2.44 -0.63
C PRO A 31 20.33 2.13 -2.01
N GLY A 32 21.27 1.16 -2.12
CA GLY A 32 21.83 0.85 -3.43
C GLY A 32 23.31 0.50 -3.49
N ALA A 33 24.10 0.71 -2.45
CA ALA A 33 25.47 0.20 -2.39
C ALA A 33 25.45 -1.33 -2.14
N GLY A 34 25.18 -2.10 -3.18
CA GLY A 34 24.92 -3.55 -3.12
C GLY A 34 23.47 -3.91 -3.47
N ALA A 35 22.75 -3.03 -4.14
CA ALA A 35 21.33 -3.20 -4.43
C ALA A 35 21.07 -4.52 -5.15
N VAL A 36 20.24 -5.36 -4.55
CA VAL A 36 19.69 -6.55 -5.20
C VAL A 36 19.06 -6.09 -6.53
N PRO A 37 19.43 -6.70 -7.68
CA PRO A 37 18.80 -6.36 -8.94
C PRO A 37 17.28 -6.49 -8.82
N ILE A 38 16.53 -5.49 -9.28
CA ILE A 38 15.06 -5.55 -9.25
C ILE A 38 14.60 -6.68 -10.19
N ARG A 39 14.36 -7.86 -9.64
CA ARG A 39 13.87 -9.03 -10.37
C ARG A 39 12.43 -9.31 -10.00
N LEU A 40 11.57 -8.28 -10.07
CA LEU A 40 10.14 -8.51 -9.92
C LEU A 40 9.62 -9.28 -11.14
N GLN A 41 8.80 -10.28 -10.87
CA GLN A 41 8.08 -11.01 -11.89
C GLN A 41 6.66 -10.48 -11.95
N GLU A 42 6.21 -10.04 -13.12
CA GLU A 42 4.80 -9.74 -13.34
C GLU A 42 4.05 -11.05 -13.60
N ALA A 43 2.92 -11.21 -12.92
CA ALA A 43 2.05 -12.37 -13.08
C ALA A 43 0.68 -11.95 -13.60
N HIS A 44 0.12 -12.81 -14.45
CA HIS A 44 -1.21 -12.64 -15.03
C HIS A 44 -2.07 -13.88 -14.70
N GLY A 45 -3.40 -13.76 -14.81
CA GLY A 45 -4.31 -14.90 -14.65
C GLY A 45 -4.38 -15.43 -13.21
N PHE A 46 -4.19 -14.57 -12.21
CA PHE A 46 -4.26 -14.93 -10.79
C PHE A 46 -5.69 -14.94 -10.23
N GLY A 47 -6.69 -14.71 -11.06
CA GLY A 47 -8.12 -14.69 -10.73
C GLY A 47 -8.89 -13.77 -11.67
N SER A 48 -10.12 -13.40 -11.29
CA SER A 48 -10.98 -12.49 -12.05
C SER A 48 -10.47 -11.04 -12.06
N ASN A 49 -9.70 -10.66 -11.04
CA ASN A 49 -9.07 -9.34 -10.89
C ASN A 49 -10.03 -8.15 -11.11
N PRO A 50 -11.15 -8.07 -10.36
CA PRO A 50 -12.16 -7.03 -10.58
C PRO A 50 -11.62 -5.62 -10.31
N GLY A 51 -10.62 -5.46 -9.44
CA GLY A 51 -9.92 -4.19 -9.21
C GLY A 51 -8.92 -3.84 -10.31
N ASN A 52 -8.80 -4.64 -11.37
CA ASN A 52 -7.92 -4.40 -12.52
C ASN A 52 -6.48 -4.01 -12.13
N LEU A 53 -5.94 -4.60 -11.06
CA LEU A 53 -4.58 -4.36 -10.58
C LEU A 53 -3.56 -5.16 -11.39
N ARG A 54 -2.30 -4.70 -11.40
CA ARG A 54 -1.17 -5.53 -11.84
C ARG A 54 -0.60 -6.27 -10.64
N MET A 55 -0.13 -7.48 -10.87
CA MET A 55 0.51 -8.30 -9.84
C MET A 55 1.99 -8.43 -10.12
N PHE A 56 2.81 -7.98 -9.18
CA PHE A 56 4.24 -8.27 -9.17
C PHE A 56 4.59 -9.16 -7.98
N SER A 57 5.64 -9.95 -8.13
CA SER A 57 6.15 -10.80 -7.04
C SER A 57 7.67 -10.79 -7.01
N TYR A 58 8.21 -11.03 -5.82
CA TYR A 58 9.62 -11.30 -5.59
C TYR A 58 9.75 -12.56 -4.73
N VAL A 59 10.53 -13.50 -5.22
CA VAL A 59 10.78 -14.76 -4.54
C VAL A 59 12.28 -14.91 -4.33
N PRO A 60 12.76 -14.87 -3.07
CA PRO A 60 14.16 -15.08 -2.77
C PRO A 60 14.66 -16.43 -3.25
N ALA A 61 15.89 -16.46 -3.75
CA ALA A 61 16.49 -17.72 -4.18
C ALA A 61 16.68 -18.69 -3.01
N GLY A 62 16.54 -20.01 -3.30
CA GLY A 62 16.86 -21.08 -2.37
C GLY A 62 15.84 -21.25 -1.23
N LEU A 63 14.57 -20.95 -1.43
CA LEU A 63 13.52 -21.29 -0.46
C LEU A 63 13.45 -22.81 -0.27
N LYS A 64 13.77 -23.27 0.95
CA LYS A 64 13.78 -24.69 1.33
C LYS A 64 12.66 -25.07 2.29
N THR A 65 12.03 -24.08 2.92
CA THR A 65 10.97 -24.24 3.92
C THR A 65 9.83 -23.31 3.60
N PRO A 66 8.62 -23.56 4.10
CA PRO A 66 7.50 -22.61 3.96
C PRO A 66 7.90 -21.23 4.46
N ALA A 67 7.79 -20.23 3.59
CA ALA A 67 8.22 -18.87 3.81
C ALA A 67 7.05 -17.96 4.21
N PRO A 68 7.28 -16.87 4.96
CA PRO A 68 6.26 -15.84 5.12
C PRO A 68 5.98 -15.15 3.78
N LEU A 69 4.74 -14.72 3.59
CA LEU A 69 4.32 -13.86 2.48
C LEU A 69 4.06 -12.46 3.00
N ILE A 70 4.60 -11.45 2.32
CA ILE A 70 4.33 -10.06 2.63
C ILE A 70 3.66 -9.39 1.43
N VAL A 71 2.46 -8.88 1.64
CA VAL A 71 1.77 -8.01 0.68
C VAL A 71 2.27 -6.59 0.88
N VAL A 72 2.77 -5.95 -0.19
CA VAL A 72 3.37 -4.62 -0.13
C VAL A 72 2.60 -3.65 -1.00
N LEU A 73 1.91 -2.67 -0.40
CA LEU A 73 1.05 -1.71 -1.08
C LEU A 73 1.72 -0.33 -1.16
N HIS A 74 1.96 0.13 -2.38
CA HIS A 74 2.61 1.42 -2.64
C HIS A 74 1.67 2.61 -2.39
N GLY A 75 2.23 3.80 -2.22
CA GLY A 75 1.47 5.06 -2.17
C GLY A 75 1.09 5.57 -3.57
N CYS A 76 0.27 6.64 -3.61
CA CYS A 76 -0.12 7.28 -4.86
C CYS A 76 1.09 7.62 -5.74
N LYS A 77 0.95 7.49 -7.06
CA LYS A 77 1.97 7.80 -8.08
C LYS A 77 3.25 6.97 -7.99
N GLN A 78 3.30 5.96 -7.11
CA GLN A 78 4.43 5.06 -7.02
C GLN A 78 4.24 3.83 -7.93
N ARG A 79 5.34 3.12 -8.15
CA ARG A 79 5.39 1.83 -8.86
C ARG A 79 5.88 0.75 -7.91
N ALA A 80 5.37 -0.45 -8.05
CA ALA A 80 5.74 -1.59 -7.23
C ALA A 80 7.27 -1.80 -7.15
N ALA A 81 7.95 -1.77 -8.29
CA ALA A 81 9.38 -2.02 -8.36
C ALA A 81 10.22 -0.95 -7.63
N THR A 82 9.93 0.34 -7.88
CA THR A 82 10.66 1.44 -7.23
C THR A 82 10.35 1.50 -5.75
N PHE A 83 9.08 1.31 -5.37
CA PHE A 83 8.68 1.29 -3.96
C PHE A 83 9.33 0.13 -3.20
N ALA A 84 9.37 -1.07 -3.79
CA ALA A 84 10.01 -2.24 -3.16
C ALA A 84 11.49 -2.01 -2.90
N ARG A 85 12.21 -1.41 -3.85
CA ARG A 85 13.62 -1.09 -3.71
C ARG A 85 13.85 0.04 -2.70
N ASP A 86 13.18 1.18 -2.90
CA ASP A 86 13.47 2.42 -2.19
C ASP A 86 13.03 2.36 -0.71
N ALA A 87 12.03 1.53 -0.38
CA ALA A 87 11.59 1.27 0.98
C ALA A 87 12.28 0.04 1.64
N GLY A 88 13.24 -0.60 0.96
CA GLY A 88 14.03 -1.71 1.53
C GLY A 88 13.32 -3.06 1.60
N TRP A 89 12.18 -3.23 0.89
CA TRP A 89 11.43 -4.49 0.92
C TRP A 89 12.19 -5.65 0.30
N LEU A 90 13.02 -5.38 -0.73
CA LEU A 90 13.82 -6.42 -1.36
C LEU A 90 14.91 -6.94 -0.42
N ASP A 91 15.57 -6.03 0.32
CA ASP A 91 16.60 -6.38 1.30
C ASP A 91 15.99 -7.16 2.48
N LEU A 92 14.79 -6.75 2.94
CA LEU A 92 14.03 -7.48 3.94
C LEU A 92 13.68 -8.89 3.46
N ALA A 93 13.20 -9.02 2.22
CA ALA A 93 12.85 -10.31 1.64
C ALA A 93 14.04 -11.25 1.57
N GLU A 94 15.21 -10.76 1.13
CA GLU A 94 16.42 -11.58 1.10
C GLU A 94 16.91 -12.01 2.47
N SER A 95 16.91 -11.09 3.44
CA SER A 95 17.40 -11.37 4.80
C SER A 95 16.49 -12.32 5.58
N THR A 96 15.16 -12.21 5.39
CA THR A 96 14.15 -13.01 6.10
C THR A 96 13.65 -14.22 5.30
N LYS A 97 14.04 -14.33 4.02
CA LYS A 97 13.50 -15.29 3.05
C LYS A 97 11.99 -15.19 2.90
N ALA A 98 11.43 -13.97 3.07
CA ALA A 98 10.03 -13.71 2.83
C ALA A 98 9.74 -13.57 1.34
N VAL A 99 8.65 -14.15 0.89
CA VAL A 99 8.10 -13.93 -0.45
C VAL A 99 7.32 -12.62 -0.46
N LEU A 100 7.48 -11.82 -1.50
CA LEU A 100 6.68 -10.59 -1.65
C LEU A 100 5.65 -10.74 -2.75
N VAL A 101 4.47 -10.20 -2.52
CA VAL A 101 3.48 -9.87 -3.54
C VAL A 101 3.23 -8.37 -3.49
N LEU A 102 3.30 -7.74 -4.67
CA LEU A 102 3.25 -6.28 -4.81
C LEU A 102 2.15 -5.92 -5.82
N PRO A 103 0.91 -5.77 -5.34
CA PRO A 103 -0.14 -5.19 -6.16
C PRO A 103 0.26 -3.80 -6.65
N GLU A 104 0.05 -3.51 -7.93
CA GLU A 104 0.31 -2.19 -8.50
C GLU A 104 -0.95 -1.62 -9.12
N GLN A 105 -1.28 -0.40 -8.73
CA GLN A 105 -2.41 0.34 -9.28
C GLN A 105 -2.13 0.81 -10.70
N LYS A 106 -3.10 0.68 -11.59
CA LYS A 106 -3.05 1.23 -12.94
C LYS A 106 -3.43 2.72 -12.92
N GLY A 107 -2.44 3.57 -13.02
CA GLY A 107 -2.61 5.02 -13.19
C GLY A 107 -2.55 5.45 -14.64
N VAL A 108 -2.93 6.70 -14.90
CA VAL A 108 -2.72 7.34 -16.20
C VAL A 108 -1.21 7.52 -16.43
N ASN A 109 -0.76 7.28 -17.65
CA ASN A 109 0.63 7.56 -18.02
C ASN A 109 0.94 9.04 -17.76
N PRO A 110 2.04 9.38 -17.05
CA PRO A 110 2.41 10.76 -16.74
C PRO A 110 2.45 11.70 -17.95
N PHE A 111 2.72 11.16 -19.14
CA PHE A 111 2.74 11.92 -20.38
C PHE A 111 1.40 12.60 -20.73
N TRP A 112 0.27 12.12 -20.15
CA TRP A 112 -1.07 12.65 -20.40
C TRP A 112 -1.56 13.64 -19.34
N TYR A 113 -0.76 13.92 -18.30
CA TYR A 113 -1.15 14.85 -17.21
C TYR A 113 -1.34 16.30 -17.68
N ASP A 114 -0.69 16.71 -18.77
CA ASP A 114 -0.79 18.06 -19.29
C ASP A 114 -2.05 18.31 -20.14
N VAL A 115 -2.89 17.30 -20.29
CA VAL A 115 -4.10 17.36 -21.12
C VAL A 115 -5.35 17.14 -20.25
N ALA A 116 -5.75 18.18 -19.51
CA ALA A 116 -6.91 18.15 -18.59
C ALA A 116 -8.23 17.70 -19.24
N TRP A 117 -8.36 17.79 -20.58
CA TRP A 117 -9.52 17.33 -21.33
C TRP A 117 -9.58 15.80 -21.49
N VAL A 118 -8.51 15.06 -21.16
CA VAL A 118 -8.45 13.58 -21.23
C VAL A 118 -9.01 12.93 -19.96
N ALA A 119 -9.25 13.70 -18.90
CA ALA A 119 -9.75 13.17 -17.63
C ALA A 119 -11.02 12.27 -17.77
N PRO A 120 -11.99 12.60 -18.67
CA PRO A 120 -13.14 11.72 -18.90
C PRO A 120 -12.79 10.39 -19.61
N LEU A 121 -11.60 10.30 -20.22
CA LEU A 121 -11.16 9.15 -20.98
C LEU A 121 -10.29 8.18 -20.14
N VAL A 122 -10.06 8.47 -18.86
CA VAL A 122 -9.18 7.70 -17.97
C VAL A 122 -9.60 6.22 -17.94
N GLY A 123 -10.89 5.94 -17.84
CA GLY A 123 -11.41 4.58 -17.90
C GLY A 123 -11.20 3.89 -19.26
N LEU A 124 -11.27 4.64 -20.36
CA LEU A 124 -11.00 4.14 -21.71
C LEU A 124 -9.52 3.79 -21.93
N LEU A 125 -8.62 4.41 -21.17
CA LEU A 125 -7.17 4.15 -21.21
C LEU A 125 -6.75 2.99 -20.27
N GLY A 126 -7.71 2.28 -19.66
CA GLY A 126 -7.47 1.15 -18.78
C GLY A 126 -6.87 1.51 -17.42
N ALA A 127 -6.90 2.79 -17.03
CA ALA A 127 -6.49 3.24 -15.71
C ALA A 127 -7.65 3.15 -14.72
N ASN A 128 -7.40 2.69 -13.49
CA ASN A 128 -8.41 2.63 -12.43
C ASN A 128 -8.49 3.94 -11.66
N ASN A 129 -7.35 4.59 -11.49
CA ASN A 129 -7.23 5.79 -10.69
C ASN A 129 -6.24 6.75 -11.35
N GLN A 130 -6.65 8.01 -11.54
CA GLN A 130 -5.87 9.03 -12.20
C GLN A 130 -4.49 9.24 -11.54
N ASN A 131 -4.42 9.14 -10.22
CA ASN A 131 -3.19 9.33 -9.44
C ASN A 131 -2.49 8.01 -9.08
N ALA A 132 -2.89 6.89 -9.67
CA ALA A 132 -2.41 5.57 -9.29
C ALA A 132 -2.48 5.34 -7.77
N CYS A 133 -3.53 5.83 -7.10
CA CYS A 133 -3.84 5.55 -5.71
C CYS A 133 -4.72 4.30 -5.65
N PHE A 134 -4.55 3.46 -4.64
CA PHE A 134 -5.56 2.45 -4.32
C PHE A 134 -6.87 3.15 -3.95
N ASN A 135 -8.01 2.59 -4.37
CA ASN A 135 -9.35 3.15 -4.19
C ASN A 135 -9.95 2.77 -2.82
N TRP A 136 -9.17 2.85 -1.77
CA TRP A 136 -9.49 2.47 -0.40
C TRP A 136 -10.76 3.12 0.18
N PHE A 137 -11.21 4.22 -0.41
CA PHE A 137 -12.41 4.97 -0.02
C PHE A 137 -13.65 4.57 -0.80
N GLN A 138 -13.52 3.74 -1.85
CA GLN A 138 -14.66 3.26 -2.61
C GLN A 138 -15.17 1.95 -2.01
N PRO A 139 -16.45 1.88 -1.57
CA PRO A 139 -16.98 0.67 -0.94
C PRO A 139 -16.84 -0.58 -1.81
N ASP A 140 -17.03 -0.44 -3.15
CA ASP A 140 -16.90 -1.56 -4.07
C ASP A 140 -15.45 -2.03 -4.30
N ASP A 141 -14.46 -1.21 -3.95
CA ASP A 141 -13.04 -1.58 -4.05
C ASP A 141 -12.44 -2.03 -2.71
N ALA A 142 -13.04 -1.62 -1.59
CA ALA A 142 -12.52 -1.88 -0.24
C ALA A 142 -13.27 -3.00 0.51
N ALA A 143 -14.45 -3.42 0.02
CA ALA A 143 -15.25 -4.46 0.68
C ALA A 143 -14.79 -5.87 0.36
N HIS A 144 -15.15 -6.81 1.25
CA HIS A 144 -14.92 -8.25 1.06
C HIS A 144 -15.51 -8.73 -0.26
N ASP A 145 -14.77 -9.55 -0.99
CA ASP A 145 -15.14 -10.17 -2.28
C ASP A 145 -15.48 -9.19 -3.41
N ARG A 146 -14.96 -7.95 -3.34
CA ARG A 146 -15.16 -6.93 -4.38
C ARG A 146 -13.86 -6.23 -4.77
N GLY A 147 -13.86 -5.65 -5.95
CA GLY A 147 -12.90 -4.69 -6.49
C GLY A 147 -11.43 -5.00 -6.21
N GLU A 148 -10.73 -4.00 -5.70
CA GLU A 148 -9.29 -4.12 -5.40
C GLU A 148 -9.02 -5.09 -4.25
N ALA A 149 -9.89 -5.12 -3.23
CA ALA A 149 -9.74 -6.03 -2.10
C ALA A 149 -9.79 -7.50 -2.53
N LEU A 150 -10.76 -7.88 -3.40
CA LEU A 150 -10.81 -9.23 -3.97
C LEU A 150 -9.58 -9.51 -4.84
N SER A 151 -9.15 -8.55 -5.67
CA SER A 151 -7.96 -8.73 -6.51
C SER A 151 -6.71 -9.03 -5.67
N ILE A 152 -6.51 -8.31 -4.58
CA ILE A 152 -5.39 -8.54 -3.64
C ILE A 152 -5.52 -9.92 -2.99
N ALA A 153 -6.72 -10.30 -2.56
CA ALA A 153 -6.97 -11.62 -1.98
C ALA A 153 -6.68 -12.76 -2.97
N GLN A 154 -7.01 -12.58 -4.24
CA GLN A 154 -6.69 -13.53 -5.32
C GLN A 154 -5.18 -13.62 -5.57
N MET A 155 -4.45 -12.51 -5.51
CA MET A 155 -2.98 -12.50 -5.61
C MET A 155 -2.33 -13.29 -4.48
N ILE A 156 -2.81 -13.13 -3.24
CA ILE A 156 -2.35 -13.90 -2.08
C ILE A 156 -2.58 -15.40 -2.32
N ALA A 157 -3.78 -15.78 -2.74
CA ALA A 157 -4.12 -17.17 -3.03
C ALA A 157 -3.24 -17.77 -4.12
N ALA A 158 -2.96 -17.01 -5.19
CA ALA A 158 -2.07 -17.44 -6.27
C ALA A 158 -0.63 -17.63 -5.78
N MET A 159 -0.14 -16.79 -4.89
CA MET A 159 1.21 -16.95 -4.30
C MET A 159 1.31 -18.19 -3.42
N ILE A 160 0.30 -18.46 -2.59
CA ILE A 160 0.24 -19.65 -1.73
C ILE A 160 0.18 -20.92 -2.59
N ALA A 161 -0.59 -20.91 -3.69
CA ALA A 161 -0.71 -22.06 -4.58
C ALA A 161 0.57 -22.35 -5.38
N ARG A 162 1.36 -21.31 -5.70
CA ARG A 162 2.52 -21.41 -6.60
C ARG A 162 3.85 -21.62 -5.88
N TYR A 163 3.99 -21.13 -4.67
CA TYR A 163 5.26 -21.13 -3.93
C TYR A 163 5.10 -21.77 -2.55
N PRO A 164 6.19 -22.25 -1.93
CA PRO A 164 6.16 -22.78 -0.58
C PRO A 164 5.97 -21.66 0.45
N VAL A 165 4.77 -21.10 0.49
CA VAL A 165 4.35 -20.08 1.44
C VAL A 165 3.62 -20.74 2.61
N ASP A 166 3.86 -20.26 3.82
CA ASP A 166 3.11 -20.63 5.00
C ASP A 166 1.82 -19.77 5.08
N PRO A 167 0.63 -20.35 4.89
CA PRO A 167 -0.62 -19.58 4.94
C PRO A 167 -0.91 -18.90 6.29
N GLY A 168 -0.32 -19.42 7.38
CA GLY A 168 -0.41 -18.81 8.71
C GLY A 168 0.55 -17.63 8.92
N ARG A 169 1.43 -17.33 7.96
CA ARG A 169 2.39 -16.24 8.02
C ARG A 169 2.27 -15.27 6.85
N VAL A 170 1.05 -14.81 6.58
CA VAL A 170 0.76 -13.77 5.61
C VAL A 170 0.67 -12.43 6.31
N TYR A 171 1.45 -11.47 5.85
CA TYR A 171 1.49 -10.11 6.39
C TYR A 171 1.15 -9.11 5.29
N ILE A 172 0.67 -7.92 5.70
CA ILE A 172 0.38 -6.84 4.76
C ILE A 172 0.94 -5.52 5.29
N ALA A 173 1.56 -4.73 4.42
CA ALA A 173 2.05 -3.41 4.76
C ALA A 173 1.84 -2.44 3.61
N GLY A 174 1.53 -1.18 3.93
CA GLY A 174 1.34 -0.18 2.90
C GLY A 174 1.60 1.24 3.37
N LEU A 175 1.90 2.11 2.42
CA LEU A 175 2.20 3.51 2.62
C LEU A 175 1.10 4.40 2.03
N SER A 176 0.63 5.42 2.78
CA SER A 176 -0.34 6.42 2.31
C SER A 176 -1.62 5.76 1.80
N ALA A 177 -2.01 5.89 0.53
CA ALA A 177 -3.15 5.18 -0.04
C ALA A 177 -3.02 3.65 0.10
N GLY A 178 -1.79 3.09 -0.03
CA GLY A 178 -1.51 1.68 0.25
C GLY A 178 -1.69 1.35 1.74
N GLY A 179 -1.37 2.29 2.65
CA GLY A 179 -1.65 2.15 4.08
C GLY A 179 -3.14 2.13 4.38
N ALA A 180 -3.92 2.99 3.74
CA ALA A 180 -5.38 3.00 3.86
C ALA A 180 -6.01 1.72 3.29
N MET A 181 -5.53 1.22 2.13
CA MET A 181 -5.94 -0.07 1.59
C MET A 181 -5.48 -1.23 2.49
N THR A 182 -4.34 -1.12 3.19
CA THR A 182 -3.96 -2.10 4.22
C THR A 182 -5.00 -2.17 5.33
N ALA A 183 -5.50 -1.01 5.81
CA ALA A 183 -6.58 -0.99 6.80
C ALA A 183 -7.85 -1.66 6.28
N ALA A 184 -8.24 -1.39 5.03
CA ALA A 184 -9.37 -2.03 4.38
C ALA A 184 -9.20 -3.55 4.26
N MET A 185 -8.02 -4.02 3.84
CA MET A 185 -7.73 -5.45 3.74
C MET A 185 -7.77 -6.18 5.08
N LEU A 186 -7.25 -5.56 6.14
CA LEU A 186 -7.29 -6.13 7.49
C LEU A 186 -8.71 -6.19 8.05
N ALA A 187 -9.59 -5.27 7.68
CA ALA A 187 -11.00 -5.28 8.02
C ALA A 187 -11.79 -6.31 7.19
N ALA A 188 -11.57 -6.32 5.86
CA ALA A 188 -12.31 -7.18 4.94
C ALA A 188 -11.91 -8.67 5.02
N TYR A 189 -10.65 -8.98 5.36
CA TYR A 189 -10.11 -10.36 5.40
C TYR A 189 -9.26 -10.59 6.65
N PRO A 190 -9.80 -10.41 7.86
CA PRO A 190 -9.04 -10.51 9.11
C PRO A 190 -8.39 -11.91 9.30
N GLU A 191 -9.02 -12.96 8.79
CA GLU A 191 -8.55 -14.34 8.89
C GLU A 191 -7.33 -14.66 8.02
N ARG A 192 -7.03 -13.81 7.04
CA ARG A 192 -5.92 -14.05 6.09
C ARG A 192 -4.59 -13.53 6.56
N PHE A 193 -4.58 -12.65 7.54
CA PHE A 193 -3.37 -11.94 7.93
C PHE A 193 -2.93 -12.27 9.35
N ALA A 194 -1.67 -12.65 9.50
CA ALA A 194 -1.03 -12.77 10.81
C ALA A 194 -0.72 -11.39 11.42
N GLY A 195 -0.69 -10.34 10.61
CA GLY A 195 -0.49 -8.97 11.05
C GLY A 195 -0.34 -8.00 9.90
N GLY A 196 -0.39 -6.69 10.21
CA GLY A 196 -0.26 -5.64 9.21
C GLY A 196 0.41 -4.38 9.75
N ALA A 197 0.95 -3.57 8.84
CA ALA A 197 1.56 -2.27 9.12
C ALA A 197 0.95 -1.17 8.24
N ILE A 198 0.26 -0.24 8.88
CA ILE A 198 -0.36 0.92 8.24
C ILE A 198 0.56 2.12 8.43
N VAL A 199 1.24 2.54 7.34
CA VAL A 199 2.18 3.67 7.39
C VAL A 199 1.53 4.88 6.71
N ALA A 200 1.32 5.95 7.47
CA ALA A 200 0.68 7.19 7.01
C ALA A 200 -0.66 6.95 6.27
N GLY A 201 -1.38 5.90 6.64
CA GLY A 201 -2.73 5.59 6.17
C GLY A 201 -3.80 6.24 7.04
N VAL A 202 -5.05 6.01 6.67
CA VAL A 202 -6.24 6.44 7.41
C VAL A 202 -7.05 5.22 7.86
N PRO A 203 -7.91 5.35 8.89
CA PRO A 203 -8.74 4.25 9.35
C PRO A 203 -9.70 3.75 8.26
N TYR A 204 -10.02 2.45 8.29
CA TYR A 204 -11.08 1.86 7.47
C TYR A 204 -12.42 2.54 7.75
N GLY A 205 -13.26 2.67 6.72
CA GLY A 205 -14.58 3.32 6.86
C GLY A 205 -14.53 4.83 7.09
N CYS A 206 -13.35 5.46 7.06
CA CYS A 206 -13.21 6.90 7.22
C CYS A 206 -13.91 7.69 6.09
N ALA A 207 -13.92 7.17 4.87
CA ALA A 207 -14.49 7.80 3.69
C ALA A 207 -15.21 6.79 2.79
N ASP A 208 -16.18 7.29 2.02
CA ASP A 208 -16.91 6.59 0.98
C ASP A 208 -16.96 7.37 -0.34
N THR A 209 -16.35 8.56 -0.35
CA THR A 209 -16.25 9.44 -1.52
C THR A 209 -14.87 10.11 -1.54
N VAL A 210 -14.47 10.61 -2.71
CA VAL A 210 -13.21 11.37 -2.88
C VAL A 210 -13.15 12.59 -1.94
N ILE A 211 -14.25 13.31 -1.79
CA ILE A 211 -14.31 14.51 -0.93
C ILE A 211 -14.05 14.11 0.53
N ARG A 212 -14.78 13.09 1.02
CA ARG A 212 -14.56 12.58 2.38
C ARG A 212 -13.17 11.98 2.58
N ALA A 213 -12.59 11.39 1.54
CA ALA A 213 -11.22 10.91 1.60
C ALA A 213 -10.22 12.05 1.81
N LEU A 214 -10.43 13.20 1.18
CA LEU A 214 -9.62 14.40 1.44
C LEU A 214 -9.81 14.92 2.86
N ASP A 215 -11.04 14.95 3.37
CA ASP A 215 -11.33 15.35 4.76
C ASP A 215 -10.69 14.40 5.77
N CYS A 216 -10.69 13.09 5.52
CA CYS A 216 -10.00 12.11 6.36
C CYS A 216 -8.49 12.35 6.44
N MET A 217 -7.87 12.80 5.35
CA MET A 217 -6.44 13.09 5.30
C MET A 217 -6.10 14.43 5.97
N ASN A 218 -6.95 15.45 5.80
CA ASN A 218 -6.73 16.78 6.36
C ASN A 218 -8.06 17.60 6.38
N PRO A 219 -8.56 18.02 7.55
CA PRO A 219 -7.93 18.03 8.87
C PRO A 219 -8.02 16.71 9.65
N GLY A 220 -8.59 15.67 9.09
CA GLY A 220 -8.95 14.43 9.75
C GLY A 220 -10.42 14.42 10.20
N VAL A 221 -10.93 13.23 10.47
CA VAL A 221 -12.32 13.03 10.91
C VAL A 221 -12.31 12.62 12.38
N ASP A 222 -13.02 13.38 13.21
CA ASP A 222 -13.26 13.03 14.60
C ASP A 222 -14.59 12.29 14.70
N ARG A 223 -14.55 11.01 15.02
CA ARG A 223 -15.71 10.15 15.24
C ARG A 223 -15.61 9.48 16.61
N LYS A 224 -16.76 9.26 17.23
CA LYS A 224 -16.84 8.48 18.46
C LYS A 224 -16.49 7.01 18.18
N PRO A 225 -15.99 6.27 19.20
CA PRO A 225 -15.67 4.84 19.03
C PRO A 225 -16.81 4.00 18.47
N GLU A 226 -18.07 4.35 18.82
CA GLU A 226 -19.28 3.66 18.36
C GLU A 226 -19.51 3.84 16.86
N GLU A 227 -19.20 5.02 16.32
CA GLU A 227 -19.36 5.35 14.89
C GLU A 227 -18.31 4.63 14.04
N TRP A 228 -17.10 4.37 14.60
CA TRP A 228 -16.08 3.58 13.94
C TRP A 228 -16.44 2.09 13.88
N ARG A 229 -17.15 1.55 14.87
CA ARG A 229 -17.58 0.15 14.89
C ARG A 229 -18.71 -0.16 13.90
N GLN A 230 -19.42 0.86 13.43
CA GLN A 230 -20.53 0.73 12.46
C GLN A 230 -20.08 0.90 11.01
N ALA A 231 -18.79 1.04 10.77
CA ALA A 231 -18.20 1.21 9.43
C ALA A 231 -17.94 -0.14 8.74
N ASP A 232 -18.59 -1.22 9.17
CA ASP A 232 -18.56 -2.57 8.58
C ASP A 232 -19.50 -2.70 7.38
#